data_ae9b577288f1b5bceec26c09f81c08af
#
_entry.id   ae9b577288f1b5bceec26c09f81c08af
#
_cell.length_a   1.000
_cell.length_b   1.000
_cell.length_c   1.000
_cell.angle_alpha   90.00
_cell.angle_beta   90.00
_cell.angle_gamma   90.00
#
_symmetry.space_group_name_H-M   'P 1'
#
loop_
_entity.id
_entity.type
_entity.pdbx_description
1 polymer ?
#
loop_
_entity_poly.entity_id
_entity_poly.type
_entity_poly.pdbx_seq_one_letter_code
_entity_poly.pdbx_strand_id
1 'polypeptide(L)'
;ADFRLEKSSDYLKWYMQHHRAKNLIKKSIYSLPEINGKNIKDYQIISCPGCYPTSILLPLIPLFQNKLIKTNNIIIDSKSGYSGASRGVHKKYKDKNLYESLSAYGIGYHRHNPEIQQMLSRYTKKKFDFNFTPHLTPMFRGILSTIYVDLNENIDIAKIIKKLKNFYKKHIFIKILNKNSLISTNDVINTNKCTISICKTKYKNKIVILSAID
;
A
#
# COMPACT_ATOMS: atom_id res chain seq x y z
N ALA A 1 -7.96 -13.67 -1.71
CA ALA A 1 -6.96 -13.41 -0.66
C ALA A 1 -6.01 -14.58 -0.44
N ASP A 2 -6.41 -15.79 -0.82
CA ASP A 2 -5.74 -17.03 -0.41
C ASP A 2 -4.31 -17.19 -0.93
N PHE A 3 -3.98 -16.59 -2.08
CA PHE A 3 -2.65 -16.69 -2.69
C PHE A 3 -1.82 -15.40 -2.57
N ARG A 4 -2.15 -14.50 -1.64
CA ARG A 4 -1.39 -13.28 -1.43
C ARG A 4 -0.07 -13.49 -0.70
N LEU A 5 0.03 -14.54 0.13
CA LEU A 5 1.24 -14.89 0.85
C LEU A 5 1.94 -16.08 0.19
N GLU A 6 3.25 -15.97 0.02
CA GLU A 6 4.09 -16.96 -0.66
C GLU A 6 4.38 -18.19 0.21
N LYS A 7 4.31 -18.04 1.51
CA LYS A 7 4.58 -19.11 2.47
C LYS A 7 3.30 -19.53 3.18
N SER A 8 3.03 -20.83 3.17
CA SER A 8 1.89 -21.39 3.90
C SER A 8 1.99 -21.19 5.43
N SER A 9 3.21 -21.07 5.97
CA SER A 9 3.46 -20.74 7.38
C SER A 9 2.99 -19.33 7.72
N ASP A 10 3.25 -18.35 6.84
CA ASP A 10 2.79 -16.99 7.04
C ASP A 10 1.26 -16.91 6.93
N TYR A 11 0.69 -17.69 6.01
CA TYR A 11 -0.76 -17.80 5.89
C TYR A 11 -1.37 -18.34 7.20
N LEU A 12 -0.83 -19.42 7.76
CA LEU A 12 -1.29 -19.96 9.04
C LEU A 12 -1.19 -18.94 10.17
N LYS A 13 -0.04 -18.25 10.28
CA LYS A 13 0.22 -17.23 11.31
C LYS A 13 -0.78 -16.07 11.27
N TRP A 14 -1.08 -15.56 10.07
CA TRP A 14 -1.85 -14.33 9.92
C TRP A 14 -3.35 -14.55 9.70
N TYR A 15 -3.75 -15.72 9.19
CA TYR A 15 -5.15 -16.07 8.95
C TYR A 15 -5.69 -17.08 9.95
N MET A 16 -4.81 -17.60 10.84
CA MET A 16 -5.16 -18.62 11.88
C MET A 16 -5.83 -19.87 11.30
N GLN A 17 -5.45 -20.24 10.07
CA GLN A 17 -5.96 -21.43 9.38
C GLN A 17 -4.96 -21.97 8.39
N HIS A 18 -4.98 -23.28 8.15
CA HIS A 18 -4.14 -23.89 7.12
C HIS A 18 -4.58 -23.50 5.72
N HIS A 19 -3.61 -23.25 4.85
CA HIS A 19 -3.89 -23.01 3.44
C HIS A 19 -4.39 -24.30 2.79
N ARG A 20 -5.60 -24.27 2.19
CA ARG A 20 -6.28 -25.46 1.66
C ARG A 20 -5.69 -25.98 0.34
N ALA A 21 -4.95 -25.16 -0.39
CA ALA A 21 -4.36 -25.49 -1.69
C ALA A 21 -2.88 -25.13 -1.75
N LYS A 22 -2.07 -25.70 -0.83
CA LYS A 22 -0.62 -25.41 -0.70
C LYS A 22 0.17 -25.68 -1.98
N ASN A 23 -0.21 -26.73 -2.72
CA ASN A 23 0.40 -27.12 -3.99
C ASN A 23 0.23 -26.06 -5.10
N LEU A 24 -0.78 -25.21 -5.02
CA LEU A 24 -1.04 -24.16 -5.99
C LEU A 24 -0.29 -22.85 -5.66
N ILE A 25 0.29 -22.70 -4.48
CA ILE A 25 1.06 -21.48 -4.11
C ILE A 25 2.21 -21.26 -5.11
N LYS A 26 2.92 -22.31 -5.51
CA LYS A 26 4.03 -22.23 -6.48
C LYS A 26 3.56 -21.83 -7.89
N LYS A 27 2.30 -22.02 -8.22
CA LYS A 27 1.67 -21.66 -9.50
C LYS A 27 1.03 -20.28 -9.47
N SER A 28 1.15 -19.56 -8.35
CA SER A 28 0.57 -18.23 -8.15
C SER A 28 1.64 -17.14 -8.09
N ILE A 29 1.28 -15.96 -8.53
CA ILE A 29 2.06 -14.75 -8.36
C ILE A 29 1.25 -13.67 -7.66
N TYR A 30 1.85 -13.03 -6.65
CA TYR A 30 1.33 -11.79 -6.10
C TYR A 30 1.77 -10.64 -7.02
N SER A 31 0.83 -9.98 -7.66
CA SER A 31 1.12 -9.02 -8.72
C SER A 31 0.48 -7.66 -8.52
N LEU A 32 1.32 -6.64 -8.57
CA LEU A 32 1.03 -5.27 -8.93
C LEU A 32 1.53 -5.08 -10.37
N PRO A 33 0.65 -4.97 -11.38
CA PRO A 33 1.07 -4.93 -12.79
C PRO A 33 2.06 -3.83 -13.10
N GLU A 34 1.97 -2.70 -12.40
CA GLU A 34 2.87 -1.55 -12.54
C GLU A 34 4.30 -1.83 -12.03
N ILE A 35 4.46 -2.88 -11.22
CA ILE A 35 5.75 -3.26 -10.62
C ILE A 35 6.31 -4.53 -11.27
N ASN A 36 5.48 -5.57 -11.43
CA ASN A 36 5.91 -6.90 -11.86
C ASN A 36 5.02 -7.53 -12.95
N GLY A 37 4.28 -6.73 -13.70
CA GLY A 37 3.34 -7.20 -14.70
C GLY A 37 3.94 -8.06 -15.84
N LYS A 38 5.23 -7.91 -16.11
CA LYS A 38 5.93 -8.69 -17.15
C LYS A 38 5.96 -10.21 -16.89
N ASN A 39 5.86 -10.63 -15.64
CA ASN A 39 5.98 -12.02 -15.22
C ASN A 39 4.61 -12.73 -15.08
N ILE A 40 3.49 -12.03 -15.30
CA ILE A 40 2.14 -12.57 -15.05
C ILE A 40 1.85 -13.79 -15.92
N LYS A 41 2.30 -13.77 -17.17
CA LYS A 41 2.05 -14.83 -18.16
C LYS A 41 2.60 -16.21 -17.77
N ASP A 42 3.57 -16.27 -16.87
CA ASP A 42 4.24 -17.50 -16.46
C ASP A 42 3.48 -18.21 -15.30
N TYR A 43 2.36 -17.65 -14.85
CA TYR A 43 1.62 -18.16 -13.70
C TYR A 43 0.18 -18.48 -14.01
N GLN A 44 -0.36 -19.51 -13.35
CA GLN A 44 -1.77 -19.94 -13.50
C GLN A 44 -2.72 -19.11 -12.63
N ILE A 45 -2.23 -18.56 -11.52
CA ILE A 45 -3.02 -17.82 -10.55
C ILE A 45 -2.35 -16.46 -10.32
N ILE A 46 -3.12 -15.39 -10.53
CA ILE A 46 -2.70 -14.03 -10.24
C ILE A 46 -3.42 -13.57 -8.98
N SER A 47 -2.66 -13.30 -7.93
CA SER A 47 -3.20 -12.77 -6.67
C SER A 47 -3.04 -11.27 -6.63
N CYS A 48 -4.16 -10.56 -6.73
CA CYS A 48 -4.17 -9.10 -6.62
C CYS A 48 -3.92 -8.66 -5.18
N PRO A 49 -3.18 -7.57 -4.97
CA PRO A 49 -2.92 -6.99 -3.67
C PRO A 49 -4.19 -6.61 -2.91
N GLY A 50 -4.09 -6.51 -1.60
CA GLY A 50 -5.09 -5.81 -0.80
C GLY A 50 -5.08 -4.30 -1.11
N CYS A 51 -6.16 -3.62 -0.74
CA CYS A 51 -6.30 -2.19 -0.99
C CYS A 51 -5.18 -1.36 -0.33
N TYR A 52 -4.95 -1.53 0.96
CA TYR A 52 -3.83 -0.84 1.63
C TYR A 52 -2.45 -1.18 1.02
N PRO A 53 -2.09 -2.47 0.79
CA PRO A 53 -0.86 -2.79 0.09
C PRO A 53 -0.71 -2.09 -1.26
N THR A 54 -1.79 -1.94 -2.04
CA THR A 54 -1.75 -1.21 -3.31
C THR A 54 -1.33 0.24 -3.10
N SER A 55 -2.00 0.98 -2.21
CA SER A 55 -1.69 2.40 -1.95
C SER A 55 -0.30 2.61 -1.35
N ILE A 56 0.23 1.61 -0.64
CA ILE A 56 1.52 1.69 0.08
C ILE A 56 2.68 1.27 -0.82
N LEU A 57 2.54 0.15 -1.52
CA LEU A 57 3.63 -0.44 -2.29
C LEU A 57 3.95 0.34 -3.57
N LEU A 58 2.94 0.91 -4.22
CA LEU A 58 3.13 1.72 -5.41
C LEU A 58 4.10 2.90 -5.17
N PRO A 59 3.98 3.73 -4.15
CA PRO A 59 4.99 4.76 -3.90
C PRO A 59 6.31 4.19 -3.35
N LEU A 60 6.29 3.19 -2.47
CA LEU A 60 7.48 2.79 -1.73
C LEU A 60 8.46 1.95 -2.55
N ILE A 61 7.99 0.99 -3.36
CA ILE A 61 8.88 0.07 -4.11
C ILE A 61 9.86 0.84 -5.01
N PRO A 62 9.45 1.79 -5.86
CA PRO A 62 10.38 2.54 -6.69
C PRO A 62 11.38 3.38 -5.89
N LEU A 63 10.96 3.90 -4.73
CA LEU A 63 11.84 4.69 -3.87
C LEU A 63 12.93 3.82 -3.25
N PHE A 64 12.60 2.60 -2.82
CA PHE A 64 13.57 1.66 -2.30
C PHE A 64 14.52 1.12 -3.38
N GLN A 65 14.00 0.76 -4.53
CA GLN A 65 14.80 0.29 -5.67
C GLN A 65 15.85 1.32 -6.09
N ASN A 66 15.52 2.60 -5.98
CA ASN A 66 16.44 3.71 -6.28
C ASN A 66 17.23 4.17 -5.06
N LYS A 67 17.15 3.49 -3.91
CA LYS A 67 17.86 3.84 -2.65
C LYS A 67 17.65 5.28 -2.20
N LEU A 68 16.42 5.79 -2.35
CA LEU A 68 16.07 7.18 -2.03
C LEU A 68 15.63 7.37 -0.58
N ILE A 69 15.10 6.32 0.04
CA ILE A 69 14.58 6.35 1.42
C ILE A 69 15.19 5.24 2.26
N LYS A 70 15.22 5.45 3.59
CA LYS A 70 15.69 4.46 4.56
C LYS A 70 14.67 3.35 4.76
N THR A 71 15.13 2.18 5.20
CA THR A 71 14.29 0.98 5.42
C THR A 71 13.74 0.83 6.83
N ASN A 72 14.03 1.78 7.69
CA ASN A 72 13.60 1.84 9.08
C ASN A 72 12.81 3.13 9.36
N ASN A 73 12.15 3.20 10.51
CA ASN A 73 11.33 4.33 10.94
C ASN A 73 10.21 4.71 9.96
N ILE A 74 9.64 3.72 9.28
CA ILE A 74 8.55 3.94 8.34
C ILE A 74 7.24 3.93 9.12
N ILE A 75 6.48 5.01 9.04
CA ILE A 75 5.15 5.11 9.65
C ILE A 75 4.14 5.23 8.52
N ILE A 76 3.17 4.33 8.53
CA ILE A 76 2.11 4.25 7.53
C ILE A 76 0.78 4.40 8.25
N ASP A 77 0.13 5.53 8.03
CA ASP A 77 -1.16 5.86 8.59
C ASP A 77 -2.19 5.96 7.46
N SER A 78 -3.10 5.01 7.38
CA SER A 78 -4.02 4.89 6.25
C SER A 78 -5.47 5.03 6.69
N LYS A 79 -6.20 5.91 6.02
CA LYS A 79 -7.63 6.16 6.22
C LYS A 79 -8.40 5.50 5.10
N SER A 80 -9.41 4.69 5.43
CA SER A 80 -10.23 3.95 4.46
C SER A 80 -11.70 4.18 4.68
N GLY A 81 -12.42 4.34 3.59
CA GLY A 81 -13.87 4.23 3.60
C GLY A 81 -14.35 2.81 3.90
N TYR A 82 -15.62 2.70 4.27
CA TYR A 82 -16.20 1.42 4.71
C TYR A 82 -16.61 0.49 3.56
N SER A 83 -16.63 0.94 2.31
CA SER A 83 -16.92 0.07 1.14
C SER A 83 -15.88 -1.05 0.96
N GLY A 84 -14.65 -0.84 1.42
CA GLY A 84 -13.58 -1.84 1.38
C GLY A 84 -13.68 -2.93 2.44
N ALA A 85 -14.59 -2.80 3.38
CA ALA A 85 -14.79 -3.79 4.43
C ALA A 85 -15.44 -5.06 3.86
N SER A 86 -15.03 -6.23 4.35
CA SER A 86 -15.47 -7.52 3.82
C SER A 86 -16.98 -7.76 3.93
N ARG A 87 -17.52 -8.69 3.15
CA ARG A 87 -18.96 -9.00 2.98
C ARG A 87 -19.81 -9.11 4.27
N GLY A 88 -19.20 -9.43 5.42
CA GLY A 88 -19.91 -9.50 6.71
C GLY A 88 -20.14 -8.16 7.39
N VAL A 89 -19.52 -7.10 6.92
CA VAL A 89 -19.47 -5.81 7.60
C VAL A 89 -20.67 -4.93 7.27
N HIS A 90 -21.36 -5.16 6.14
CA HIS A 90 -22.59 -4.43 5.81
C HIS A 90 -23.67 -4.48 6.91
N LYS A 91 -23.71 -5.54 7.73
CA LYS A 91 -24.63 -5.60 8.88
C LYS A 91 -24.20 -4.68 10.04
N LYS A 92 -22.89 -4.50 10.26
CA LYS A 92 -22.33 -3.60 11.28
C LYS A 92 -22.47 -2.11 10.92
N TYR A 93 -22.48 -1.79 9.63
CA TYR A 93 -22.53 -0.40 9.13
C TYR A 93 -23.94 0.19 9.01
N LYS A 94 -24.97 -0.50 9.49
CA LYS A 94 -26.27 0.09 9.76
C LYS A 94 -26.27 0.93 11.05
N ASP A 95 -25.17 0.95 11.79
CA ASP A 95 -25.02 1.74 13.01
C ASP A 95 -24.86 3.23 12.64
N LYS A 96 -25.76 4.06 13.18
CA LYS A 96 -25.75 5.52 12.98
C LYS A 96 -24.44 6.18 13.41
N ASN A 97 -23.71 5.57 14.34
CA ASN A 97 -22.43 6.07 14.85
C ASN A 97 -21.28 6.02 13.83
N LEU A 98 -21.42 5.27 12.72
CA LEU A 98 -20.39 5.15 11.72
C LEU A 98 -20.11 6.46 10.97
N TYR A 99 -21.14 7.28 10.77
CA TYR A 99 -21.05 8.52 9.98
C TYR A 99 -20.36 9.68 10.70
N GLU A 100 -20.15 9.55 12.01
CA GLU A 100 -19.51 10.57 12.85
C GLU A 100 -18.30 10.02 13.63
N SER A 101 -17.83 8.82 13.26
CA SER A 101 -16.76 8.13 13.99
C SER A 101 -15.57 7.81 13.08
N LEU A 102 -14.37 8.03 13.59
CA LEU A 102 -13.12 7.57 13.02
C LEU A 102 -12.46 6.64 14.02
N SER A 103 -12.09 5.43 13.59
CA SER A 103 -11.50 4.43 14.49
C SER A 103 -10.27 3.77 13.88
N ALA A 104 -9.20 3.67 14.66
CA ALA A 104 -8.06 2.82 14.33
C ALA A 104 -8.42 1.35 14.60
N TYR A 105 -7.86 0.44 13.81
CA TYR A 105 -8.06 -0.99 14.00
C TYR A 105 -6.87 -1.81 13.54
N GLY A 106 -6.75 -3.05 14.00
CA GLY A 106 -5.77 -4.01 13.51
C GLY A 106 -4.31 -3.60 13.68
N ILE A 107 -3.98 -2.71 14.64
CA ILE A 107 -2.60 -2.24 14.87
C ILE A 107 -1.72 -3.43 15.23
N GLY A 108 -0.63 -3.62 14.46
CA GLY A 108 0.32 -4.72 14.67
C GLY A 108 -0.12 -6.10 14.16
N TYR A 109 -1.42 -6.33 13.91
CA TYR A 109 -1.94 -7.65 13.49
C TYR A 109 -2.85 -7.62 12.25
N HIS A 110 -2.92 -6.50 11.53
CA HIS A 110 -3.70 -6.40 10.30
C HIS A 110 -3.16 -7.35 9.22
N ARG A 111 -4.06 -8.07 8.53
CA ARG A 111 -3.71 -9.09 7.52
C ARG A 111 -2.91 -8.57 6.32
N HIS A 112 -2.87 -7.26 6.10
CA HIS A 112 -2.04 -6.65 5.06
C HIS A 112 -0.58 -6.44 5.48
N ASN A 113 -0.23 -6.52 6.78
CA ASN A 113 1.16 -6.42 7.23
C ASN A 113 2.09 -7.40 6.50
N PRO A 114 1.79 -8.72 6.44
CA PRO A 114 2.65 -9.67 5.75
C PRO A 114 2.74 -9.44 4.25
N GLU A 115 1.67 -8.94 3.60
CA GLU A 115 1.71 -8.58 2.18
C GLU A 115 2.72 -7.46 1.93
N ILE A 116 2.66 -6.39 2.73
CA ILE A 116 3.57 -5.24 2.65
C ILE A 116 5.00 -5.70 2.91
N GLN A 117 5.23 -6.42 4.01
CA GLN A 117 6.55 -6.92 4.40
C GLN A 117 7.17 -7.81 3.32
N GLN A 118 6.41 -8.77 2.80
CA GLN A 118 6.84 -9.70 1.76
C GLN A 118 7.30 -8.96 0.50
N MET A 119 6.49 -8.01 0.02
CA MET A 119 6.81 -7.29 -1.20
C MET A 119 7.99 -6.34 -1.04
N LEU A 120 8.04 -5.57 0.04
CA LEU A 120 9.18 -4.70 0.31
C LEU A 120 10.47 -5.51 0.43
N SER A 121 10.45 -6.64 1.15
CA SER A 121 11.62 -7.51 1.31
C SER A 121 12.08 -8.12 -0.02
N ARG A 122 11.17 -8.49 -0.91
CA ARG A 122 11.49 -9.02 -2.25
C ARG A 122 12.33 -8.05 -3.07
N TYR A 123 11.98 -6.75 -3.04
CA TYR A 123 12.64 -5.73 -3.85
C TYR A 123 13.92 -5.16 -3.25
N THR A 124 14.17 -5.37 -1.97
CA THR A 124 15.33 -4.77 -1.29
C THR A 124 16.27 -5.78 -0.68
N LYS A 125 15.84 -7.04 -0.53
CA LYS A 125 16.54 -8.11 0.18
C LYS A 125 16.88 -7.73 1.64
N LYS A 126 16.14 -6.79 2.23
CA LYS A 126 16.31 -6.30 3.61
C LYS A 126 15.03 -6.53 4.40
N LYS A 127 15.18 -6.65 5.71
CA LYS A 127 14.04 -6.55 6.64
C LYS A 127 13.66 -5.09 6.76
N PHE A 128 12.35 -4.83 6.75
CA PHE A 128 11.78 -3.50 6.96
C PHE A 128 11.27 -3.38 8.37
N ASP A 129 11.47 -2.18 8.92
CA ASP A 129 10.84 -1.76 10.16
C ASP A 129 9.81 -0.68 9.81
N PHE A 130 8.53 -1.05 9.91
CA PHE A 130 7.42 -0.14 9.66
C PHE A 130 6.28 -0.37 10.64
N ASN A 131 5.61 0.70 11.00
CA ASN A 131 4.35 0.68 11.73
C ASN A 131 3.21 0.99 10.76
N PHE A 132 2.23 0.10 10.69
CA PHE A 132 1.03 0.27 9.88
C PHE A 132 -0.20 0.40 10.77
N THR A 133 -0.86 1.56 10.67
CA THR A 133 -2.08 1.88 11.41
C THR A 133 -3.20 2.17 10.42
N PRO A 134 -4.10 1.21 10.17
CA PRO A 134 -5.29 1.46 9.38
C PRO A 134 -6.38 2.13 10.21
N HIS A 135 -7.13 3.03 9.58
CA HIS A 135 -8.30 3.67 10.17
C HIS A 135 -9.52 3.46 9.27
N LEU A 136 -10.66 3.27 9.91
CA LEU A 136 -11.97 3.34 9.27
C LEU A 136 -12.52 4.74 9.48
N THR A 137 -12.94 5.37 8.40
CA THR A 137 -13.43 6.76 8.38
C THR A 137 -14.89 6.82 7.98
N PRO A 138 -15.61 7.91 8.35
CA PRO A 138 -17.02 8.10 8.03
C PRO A 138 -17.24 8.51 6.56
N MET A 139 -16.55 7.86 5.63
CA MET A 139 -16.74 8.01 4.19
C MET A 139 -17.03 6.65 3.55
N PHE A 140 -17.77 6.62 2.46
CA PHE A 140 -18.10 5.36 1.82
C PHE A 140 -16.92 4.78 1.07
N ARG A 141 -16.27 5.54 0.18
CA ARG A 141 -15.20 5.07 -0.71
C ARG A 141 -13.90 5.82 -0.50
N GLY A 142 -12.82 5.19 -0.94
CA GLY A 142 -11.49 5.76 -1.04
C GLY A 142 -10.56 5.40 0.10
N ILE A 143 -9.28 5.38 -0.21
CA ILE A 143 -8.18 5.23 0.76
C ILE A 143 -7.20 6.37 0.58
N LEU A 144 -6.81 6.99 1.68
CA LEU A 144 -5.68 7.89 1.76
C LEU A 144 -4.63 7.32 2.70
N SER A 145 -3.48 6.95 2.17
CA SER A 145 -2.32 6.54 2.94
C SER A 145 -1.35 7.71 3.11
N THR A 146 -1.05 8.06 4.35
CA THR A 146 -0.03 9.04 4.74
C THR A 146 1.19 8.28 5.24
N ILE A 147 2.30 8.38 4.52
CA ILE A 147 3.49 7.57 4.79
C ILE A 147 4.64 8.50 5.13
N TYR A 148 5.19 8.35 6.32
CA TYR A 148 6.34 9.11 6.81
C TYR A 148 7.60 8.27 6.62
N VAL A 149 8.61 8.84 5.96
CA VAL A 149 9.88 8.16 5.70
C VAL A 149 11.06 9.11 5.86
N ASP A 150 12.19 8.53 6.26
CA ASP A 150 13.46 9.22 6.29
C ASP A 150 14.16 9.07 4.94
N LEU A 151 14.72 10.18 4.44
CA LEU A 151 15.53 10.17 3.23
C LEU A 151 16.93 9.61 3.52
N ASN A 152 17.53 8.96 2.54
CA ASN A 152 18.97 8.82 2.53
C ASN A 152 19.63 10.21 2.36
N GLU A 153 20.90 10.33 2.73
CA GLU A 153 21.59 11.61 2.74
C GLU A 153 21.62 12.28 1.35
N ASN A 154 21.52 13.61 1.35
CA ASN A 154 21.67 14.47 0.17
C ASN A 154 20.69 14.21 -0.99
N ILE A 155 19.45 13.83 -0.69
CA ILE A 155 18.43 13.63 -1.72
C ILE A 155 17.44 14.79 -1.76
N ASP A 156 17.35 15.43 -2.93
CA ASP A 156 16.32 16.45 -3.19
C ASP A 156 14.99 15.81 -3.59
N ILE A 157 13.90 16.42 -3.12
CA ILE A 157 12.52 15.99 -3.44
C ILE A 157 12.24 16.05 -4.94
N ALA A 158 12.78 17.04 -5.65
CA ALA A 158 12.64 17.11 -7.10
C ALA A 158 13.22 15.88 -7.81
N LYS A 159 14.34 15.34 -7.31
CA LYS A 159 14.93 14.09 -7.80
C LYS A 159 14.01 12.90 -7.53
N ILE A 160 13.36 12.85 -6.36
CA ILE A 160 12.38 11.80 -6.02
C ILE A 160 11.21 11.82 -7.01
N ILE A 161 10.59 12.98 -7.19
CA ILE A 161 9.45 13.16 -8.10
C ILE A 161 9.83 12.78 -9.53
N LYS A 162 10.99 13.24 -10.00
CA LYS A 162 11.50 12.90 -11.35
C LYS A 162 11.67 11.38 -11.52
N LYS A 163 12.21 10.69 -10.50
CA LYS A 163 12.36 9.23 -10.51
C LYS A 163 11.02 8.51 -10.55
N LEU A 164 10.04 8.93 -9.75
CA LEU A 164 8.69 8.36 -9.75
C LEU A 164 7.99 8.59 -11.10
N LYS A 165 8.03 9.81 -11.64
CA LYS A 165 7.45 10.14 -12.96
C LYS A 165 8.08 9.28 -14.07
N ASN A 166 9.39 9.09 -14.05
CA ASN A 166 10.07 8.24 -15.02
C ASN A 166 9.72 6.77 -14.88
N PHE A 167 9.62 6.29 -13.64
CA PHE A 167 9.26 4.90 -13.36
C PHE A 167 7.86 4.57 -13.89
N TYR A 168 6.89 5.46 -13.64
CA TYR A 168 5.49 5.26 -13.99
C TYR A 168 5.05 5.89 -15.32
N LYS A 169 5.98 6.38 -16.17
CA LYS A 169 5.61 7.10 -17.41
C LYS A 169 4.74 6.29 -18.40
N LYS A 170 4.78 4.95 -18.33
CA LYS A 170 3.99 4.05 -19.18
C LYS A 170 2.74 3.50 -18.46
N HIS A 171 2.46 3.90 -17.24
CA HIS A 171 1.38 3.38 -16.40
C HIS A 171 0.30 4.45 -16.24
N ILE A 172 -0.73 4.37 -17.07
CA ILE A 172 -1.79 5.40 -17.21
C ILE A 172 -2.62 5.60 -15.94
N PHE A 173 -2.66 4.59 -15.05
CA PHE A 173 -3.40 4.67 -13.79
C PHE A 173 -2.59 5.27 -12.64
N ILE A 174 -1.29 5.50 -12.81
CA ILE A 174 -0.45 6.10 -11.76
C ILE A 174 -0.20 7.57 -12.07
N LYS A 175 -0.68 8.45 -11.18
CA LYS A 175 -0.51 9.90 -11.30
C LYS A 175 0.46 10.42 -10.23
N ILE A 176 1.61 10.93 -10.64
CA ILE A 176 2.58 11.57 -9.76
C ILE A 176 2.39 13.09 -9.82
N LEU A 177 2.00 13.68 -8.70
CA LEU A 177 1.76 15.12 -8.59
C LEU A 177 3.07 15.93 -8.44
N ASN A 178 2.94 17.23 -8.48
CA ASN A 178 4.02 18.14 -8.18
C ASN A 178 4.32 18.16 -6.67
N LYS A 179 5.48 18.70 -6.29
CA LYS A 179 5.91 18.83 -4.89
C LYS A 179 4.86 19.55 -4.04
N ASN A 180 4.60 19.01 -2.85
CA ASN A 180 3.66 19.55 -1.86
C ASN A 180 2.19 19.65 -2.34
N SER A 181 1.82 18.97 -3.43
CA SER A 181 0.39 18.89 -3.80
C SER A 181 -0.37 18.08 -2.76
N LEU A 182 -1.49 18.59 -2.31
CA LEU A 182 -2.41 17.87 -1.44
C LEU A 182 -3.31 16.95 -2.27
N ILE A 183 -3.74 15.86 -1.68
CA ILE A 183 -4.59 14.85 -2.32
C ILE A 183 -5.83 14.65 -1.46
N SER A 184 -6.98 14.57 -2.11
CA SER A 184 -8.22 14.09 -1.53
C SER A 184 -8.57 12.69 -2.06
N THR A 185 -9.30 11.89 -1.29
CA THR A 185 -9.88 10.65 -1.80
C THR A 185 -10.85 10.91 -2.95
N ASN A 186 -11.49 12.09 -2.98
CA ASN A 186 -12.37 12.52 -4.06
C ASN A 186 -11.67 12.58 -5.43
N ASP A 187 -10.34 12.75 -5.46
CA ASP A 187 -9.57 12.79 -6.71
C ASP A 187 -9.47 11.44 -7.41
N VAL A 188 -9.81 10.35 -6.73
CA VAL A 188 -9.65 8.97 -7.20
C VAL A 188 -10.92 8.13 -7.16
N ILE A 189 -11.95 8.57 -6.46
CA ILE A 189 -13.24 7.84 -6.34
C ILE A 189 -13.81 7.51 -7.73
N ASN A 190 -14.31 6.27 -7.88
CA ASN A 190 -14.83 5.71 -9.14
C ASN A 190 -13.81 5.66 -10.28
N THR A 191 -12.53 5.60 -9.95
CA THR A 191 -11.46 5.45 -10.95
C THR A 191 -10.52 4.30 -10.57
N ASN A 192 -9.71 3.85 -11.55
CA ASN A 192 -8.60 2.91 -11.30
C ASN A 192 -7.29 3.65 -10.98
N LYS A 193 -7.33 4.95 -10.67
CA LYS A 193 -6.13 5.76 -10.46
C LYS A 193 -5.54 5.55 -9.07
N CYS A 194 -4.21 5.56 -9.03
CA CYS A 194 -3.45 5.80 -7.81
C CYS A 194 -2.75 7.17 -7.96
N THR A 195 -3.10 8.12 -7.11
CA THR A 195 -2.51 9.46 -7.12
C THR A 195 -1.49 9.57 -5.99
N ILE A 196 -0.26 9.97 -6.32
CA ILE A 196 0.88 10.02 -5.37
C ILE A 196 1.45 11.43 -5.34
N SER A 197 1.69 11.94 -4.14
CA SER A 197 2.35 13.22 -3.90
C SER A 197 3.49 13.06 -2.87
N ILE A 198 4.54 13.86 -3.05
CA ILE A 198 5.67 13.95 -2.13
C ILE A 198 5.67 15.32 -1.49
N CYS A 199 5.52 15.35 -0.17
CA CYS A 199 5.44 16.57 0.62
C CYS A 199 6.68 16.75 1.48
N LYS A 200 7.21 17.97 1.50
CA LYS A 200 8.28 18.38 2.38
C LYS A 200 7.75 18.51 3.82
N THR A 201 8.58 18.16 4.79
CA THR A 201 8.32 18.47 6.20
C THR A 201 9.25 19.61 6.65
N LYS A 202 9.07 20.07 7.89
CA LYS A 202 10.03 21.00 8.53
C LYS A 202 11.41 20.37 8.77
N TYR A 203 11.51 19.06 8.79
CA TYR A 203 12.76 18.33 8.98
C TYR A 203 13.44 18.04 7.65
N LYS A 204 14.73 18.38 7.52
CA LYS A 204 15.50 18.31 6.27
C LYS A 204 15.51 16.92 5.62
N ASN A 205 15.59 15.87 6.43
CA ASN A 205 15.76 14.49 5.96
C ASN A 205 14.48 13.65 6.08
N LYS A 206 13.31 14.28 6.23
CA LYS A 206 12.03 13.58 6.37
C LYS A 206 11.02 14.11 5.36
N ILE A 207 10.29 13.19 4.73
CA ILE A 207 9.20 13.53 3.82
C ILE A 207 7.92 12.80 4.22
N VAL A 208 6.82 13.34 3.75
CA VAL A 208 5.51 12.68 3.76
C VAL A 208 5.14 12.31 2.34
N ILE A 209 4.77 11.06 2.15
CA ILE A 209 4.21 10.55 0.90
C ILE A 209 2.71 10.43 1.12
N LEU A 210 1.93 11.08 0.28
CA LEU A 210 0.49 10.90 0.21
C LEU A 210 0.18 9.97 -0.96
N SER A 211 -0.65 8.97 -0.74
CA SER A 211 -1.10 8.04 -1.78
C SER A 211 -2.58 7.77 -1.63
N ALA A 212 -3.36 8.08 -2.67
CA ALA A 212 -4.79 7.86 -2.69
C ALA A 212 -5.20 6.89 -3.79
N ILE A 213 -6.13 6.00 -3.47
CA ILE A 213 -6.83 5.06 -4.37
C ILE A 213 -8.31 5.01 -4.01
N ASP A 214 -9.15 4.44 -4.90
CA ASP A 214 -10.55 4.13 -4.58
C ASP A 214 -10.68 2.76 -3.91
#